data_5d8ba062fb70a35dc5bdec0c7cfbfaa7
#
_entry.id   5d8ba062fb70a35dc5bdec0c7cfbfaa7
#
_cell.length_a   1.000
_cell.length_b   1.000
_cell.length_c   1.000
_cell.angle_alpha   90.00
_cell.angle_beta   90.00
_cell.angle_gamma   90.00
#
_symmetry.space_group_name_H-M   'P 1'
#
loop_
_entity.id
_entity.type
_entity.pdbx_description
1 polymer ?
#
loop_
_entity_poly.entity_id
_entity_poly.type
_entity_poly.pdbx_seq_one_letter_code
_entity_poly.pdbx_strand_id
1 'polypeptide(L)'
;MKIARYIDHAILKPGMTHQEIVSAVQSGIDLGVYSVCMHPRDVALAAQMCQGTDTLVSAVVDFPHGAGGCAVKRAIAEYALDQGARELDMVMNYSAARSGDWDTVKREIQAVVSLAHPRGALVKVIFETSEHTEESIRKGVEICIEAGADFVKTSTGFSSKGATVEAVSAMLDQAQGRIQVKASGGIRDYAGAKLYVDMGVKRLGIGFSGSAVVCTGEGENSENY
;
A
#
# COMPACT_ATOMS: atom_id res chain seq x y z
N MET A 1 -12.72 6.38 -17.46
CA MET A 1 -12.28 5.67 -16.22
C MET A 1 -12.09 6.73 -15.14
N LYS A 2 -12.63 6.56 -13.94
CA LYS A 2 -12.34 7.47 -12.82
C LYS A 2 -11.04 6.99 -12.15
N ILE A 3 -9.91 7.60 -12.45
CA ILE A 3 -8.60 7.23 -11.92
C ILE A 3 -8.58 7.26 -10.37
N ALA A 4 -9.35 8.17 -9.75
CA ALA A 4 -9.47 8.27 -8.30
C ALA A 4 -9.84 6.92 -7.63
N ARG A 5 -10.64 6.08 -8.29
CA ARG A 5 -11.04 4.76 -7.76
C ARG A 5 -9.93 3.70 -7.82
N TYR A 6 -8.77 4.05 -8.32
CA TYR A 6 -7.55 3.23 -8.22
C TYR A 6 -6.61 3.75 -7.13
N ILE A 7 -6.86 4.93 -6.55
CA ILE A 7 -5.91 5.60 -5.66
C ILE A 7 -6.15 5.20 -4.20
N ASP A 8 -5.08 4.72 -3.56
CA ASP A 8 -4.88 4.76 -2.13
C ASP A 8 -4.10 6.04 -1.83
N HIS A 9 -4.79 7.03 -1.26
CA HIS A 9 -4.33 8.37 -0.96
C HIS A 9 -3.46 8.34 0.31
N ALA A 10 -2.14 8.40 0.15
CA ALA A 10 -1.19 8.11 1.23
C ALA A 10 -0.89 9.35 2.07
N ILE A 11 -1.29 9.31 3.35
CA ILE A 11 -1.09 10.34 4.37
C ILE A 11 -0.03 9.82 5.34
N LEU A 12 1.21 9.73 4.84
CA LEU A 12 2.31 9.03 5.53
C LEU A 12 3.52 9.92 5.82
N LYS A 13 3.48 11.22 5.48
CA LYS A 13 4.57 12.15 5.74
C LYS A 13 4.80 12.27 7.25
N PRO A 14 6.02 12.06 7.74
CA PRO A 14 6.33 12.23 9.16
C PRO A 14 6.10 13.68 9.65
N GLY A 15 5.67 13.82 10.90
CA GLY A 15 5.53 15.13 11.53
C GLY A 15 4.31 15.95 11.16
N MET A 16 3.34 15.36 10.45
CA MET A 16 2.06 16.02 10.18
C MET A 16 1.30 16.32 11.48
N THR A 17 0.79 17.54 11.56
CA THR A 17 -0.11 17.97 12.63
C THR A 17 -1.50 17.34 12.47
N HIS A 18 -2.28 17.33 13.55
CA HIS A 18 -3.67 16.85 13.50
C HIS A 18 -4.50 17.56 12.42
N GLN A 19 -4.36 18.89 12.30
CA GLN A 19 -5.10 19.68 11.31
C GLN A 19 -4.71 19.33 9.87
N GLU A 20 -3.43 19.08 9.61
CA GLU A 20 -2.95 18.64 8.28
C GLU A 20 -3.49 17.26 7.93
N ILE A 21 -3.55 16.33 8.89
CA ILE A 21 -4.13 15.00 8.70
C ILE A 21 -5.63 15.12 8.37
N VAL A 22 -6.39 15.91 9.15
CA VAL A 22 -7.82 16.15 8.87
C VAL A 22 -8.01 16.70 7.46
N SER A 23 -7.23 17.71 7.07
CA SER A 23 -7.31 18.31 5.73
C SER A 23 -6.97 17.31 4.62
N ALA A 24 -5.95 16.47 4.83
CA ALA A 24 -5.55 15.45 3.86
C ALA A 24 -6.62 14.35 3.70
N VAL A 25 -7.23 13.88 4.81
CA VAL A 25 -8.33 12.91 4.76
C VAL A 25 -9.52 13.49 4.01
N GLN A 26 -9.90 14.75 4.31
CA GLN A 26 -11.01 15.42 3.64
C GLN A 26 -10.75 15.56 2.13
N SER A 27 -9.52 15.95 1.75
CA SER A 27 -9.12 16.00 0.32
C SER A 27 -9.29 14.65 -0.38
N GLY A 28 -8.92 13.55 0.27
CA GLY A 28 -9.12 12.21 -0.28
C GLY A 28 -10.61 11.88 -0.49
N ILE A 29 -11.45 12.22 0.48
CA ILE A 29 -12.91 12.04 0.38
C ILE A 29 -13.49 12.86 -0.77
N ASP A 30 -13.13 14.15 -0.87
CA ASP A 30 -13.62 15.06 -1.91
C ASP A 30 -13.21 14.61 -3.32
N LEU A 31 -12.01 14.07 -3.48
CA LEU A 31 -11.53 13.47 -4.73
C LEU A 31 -12.22 12.14 -5.07
N GLY A 32 -12.89 11.52 -4.10
CA GLY A 32 -13.51 10.21 -4.24
C GLY A 32 -12.49 9.09 -4.46
N VAL A 33 -11.35 9.15 -3.78
CA VAL A 33 -10.32 8.09 -3.86
C VAL A 33 -10.83 6.77 -3.31
N TYR A 34 -10.15 5.66 -3.63
CA TYR A 34 -10.57 4.35 -3.14
C TYR A 34 -10.36 4.22 -1.64
N SER A 35 -9.18 4.59 -1.15
CA SER A 35 -8.90 4.61 0.28
C SER A 35 -7.98 5.77 0.66
N VAL A 36 -8.03 6.18 1.93
CA VAL A 36 -6.98 6.95 2.60
C VAL A 36 -6.08 5.96 3.34
N CYS A 37 -4.76 6.06 3.13
CA CYS A 37 -3.77 5.15 3.72
C CYS A 37 -2.89 5.92 4.69
N MET A 38 -2.81 5.45 5.96
CA MET A 38 -2.21 6.24 7.01
C MET A 38 -1.48 5.42 8.07
N HIS A 39 -0.84 6.12 9.00
CA HIS A 39 -0.24 5.50 10.18
C HIS A 39 -1.31 4.95 11.13
N PRO A 40 -1.05 3.86 11.85
CA PRO A 40 -2.04 3.19 12.71
C PRO A 40 -2.71 4.11 13.72
N ARG A 41 -1.98 5.07 14.31
CA ARG A 41 -2.51 6.00 15.32
C ARG A 41 -3.63 6.92 14.81
N ASP A 42 -3.69 7.16 13.49
CA ASP A 42 -4.61 8.12 12.88
C ASP A 42 -5.83 7.42 12.22
N VAL A 43 -5.88 6.08 12.28
CA VAL A 43 -6.93 5.25 11.67
C VAL A 43 -8.32 5.57 12.25
N ALA A 44 -8.45 5.72 13.56
CA ALA A 44 -9.74 5.99 14.20
C ALA A 44 -10.35 7.32 13.71
N LEU A 45 -9.52 8.36 13.59
CA LEU A 45 -9.93 9.65 13.05
C LEU A 45 -10.43 9.50 11.59
N ALA A 46 -9.65 8.84 10.76
CA ALA A 46 -10.02 8.62 9.36
C ALA A 46 -11.28 7.77 9.22
N ALA A 47 -11.42 6.72 10.03
CA ALA A 47 -12.61 5.87 10.03
C ALA A 47 -13.87 6.66 10.37
N GLN A 48 -13.79 7.58 11.34
CA GLN A 48 -14.89 8.49 11.66
C GLN A 48 -15.21 9.43 10.50
N MET A 49 -14.20 10.04 9.86
CA MET A 49 -14.40 10.99 8.75
C MET A 49 -14.92 10.32 7.48
N CYS A 50 -14.50 9.09 7.20
CA CYS A 50 -14.94 8.32 6.03
C CYS A 50 -16.32 7.66 6.20
N GLN A 51 -16.92 7.75 7.39
CA GLN A 51 -18.24 7.13 7.64
C GLN A 51 -19.29 7.71 6.70
N GLY A 52 -20.03 6.83 6.01
CA GLY A 52 -21.08 7.24 5.05
C GLY A 52 -20.53 7.68 3.69
N THR A 53 -19.24 7.53 3.43
CA THR A 53 -18.61 7.77 2.12
C THR A 53 -18.17 6.44 1.47
N ASP A 54 -17.80 6.50 0.18
CA ASP A 54 -17.25 5.36 -0.56
C ASP A 54 -15.72 5.19 -0.36
N THR A 55 -15.09 6.04 0.46
CA THR A 55 -13.64 6.01 0.72
C THR A 55 -13.34 5.12 1.92
N LEU A 56 -12.52 4.08 1.71
CA LEU A 56 -12.10 3.17 2.77
C LEU A 56 -10.89 3.71 3.55
N VAL A 57 -10.60 3.09 4.69
CA VAL A 57 -9.39 3.39 5.46
C VAL A 57 -8.44 2.21 5.38
N SER A 58 -7.21 2.48 4.94
CA SER A 58 -6.08 1.56 4.93
C SER A 58 -5.04 2.00 5.95
N ALA A 59 -4.36 1.06 6.59
CA ALA A 59 -3.28 1.34 7.54
C ALA A 59 -1.99 0.64 7.13
N VAL A 60 -0.85 1.30 7.35
CA VAL A 60 0.45 0.64 7.17
C VAL A 60 0.80 -0.21 8.39
N VAL A 61 1.52 -1.32 8.15
CA VAL A 61 1.98 -2.26 9.19
C VAL A 61 3.49 -2.43 9.09
N ASP A 62 4.19 -2.20 10.20
CA ASP A 62 5.66 -2.30 10.30
C ASP A 62 6.40 -1.46 9.24
N PHE A 63 5.92 -0.24 9.07
CA PHE A 63 6.32 0.66 8.01
C PHE A 63 7.33 1.72 8.50
N PRO A 64 8.39 2.09 7.71
CA PRO A 64 8.60 1.66 6.31
C PRO A 64 9.56 0.47 6.15
N HIS A 65 10.09 -0.14 7.21
CA HIS A 65 11.24 -1.03 7.11
C HIS A 65 10.92 -2.54 7.18
N GLY A 66 9.78 -2.94 7.69
CA GLY A 66 9.37 -4.34 7.78
C GLY A 66 10.21 -5.22 8.71
N ALA A 67 11.03 -4.61 9.59
CA ALA A 67 12.05 -5.29 10.39
C ALA A 67 11.61 -5.67 11.83
N GLY A 68 10.36 -5.38 12.20
CA GLY A 68 9.86 -5.60 13.56
C GLY A 68 9.54 -7.07 13.91
N GLY A 69 9.48 -7.93 12.91
CA GLY A 69 9.16 -9.34 13.08
C GLY A 69 7.67 -9.63 13.32
N CYS A 70 7.35 -10.91 13.44
CA CYS A 70 5.97 -11.40 13.45
C CYS A 70 5.11 -10.80 14.58
N ALA A 71 5.63 -10.72 15.81
CA ALA A 71 4.87 -10.21 16.96
C ALA A 71 4.50 -8.72 16.81
N VAL A 72 5.43 -7.91 16.32
CA VAL A 72 5.21 -6.47 16.08
C VAL A 72 4.20 -6.27 14.96
N LYS A 73 4.35 -6.97 13.82
CA LYS A 73 3.39 -6.90 12.72
C LYS A 73 1.97 -7.27 13.16
N ARG A 74 1.84 -8.33 13.96
CA ARG A 74 0.54 -8.73 14.52
C ARG A 74 -0.08 -7.65 15.40
N ALA A 75 0.70 -7.11 16.34
CA ALA A 75 0.22 -6.09 17.28
C ALA A 75 -0.25 -4.82 16.55
N ILE A 76 0.52 -4.36 15.54
CA ILE A 76 0.15 -3.20 14.73
C ILE A 76 -1.10 -3.49 13.89
N ALA A 77 -1.17 -4.66 13.26
CA ALA A 77 -2.31 -5.06 12.45
C ALA A 77 -3.60 -5.15 13.29
N GLU A 78 -3.54 -5.81 14.45
CA GLU A 78 -4.67 -5.91 15.37
C GLU A 78 -5.15 -4.54 15.82
N TYR A 79 -4.22 -3.68 16.27
CA TYR A 79 -4.54 -2.31 16.67
C TYR A 79 -5.23 -1.53 15.53
N ALA A 80 -4.68 -1.56 14.31
CA ALA A 80 -5.25 -0.84 13.17
C ALA A 80 -6.66 -1.34 12.80
N LEU A 81 -6.88 -2.65 12.84
CA LEU A 81 -8.19 -3.26 12.60
C LEU A 81 -9.20 -2.86 13.67
N ASP A 82 -8.81 -2.82 14.95
CA ASP A 82 -9.65 -2.38 16.05
C ASP A 82 -10.05 -0.90 15.94
N GLN A 83 -9.18 -0.08 15.33
CA GLN A 83 -9.46 1.32 15.04
C GLN A 83 -10.32 1.54 13.76
N GLY A 84 -10.63 0.49 13.00
CA GLY A 84 -11.54 0.55 11.85
C GLY A 84 -10.89 0.48 10.48
N ALA A 85 -9.59 0.11 10.38
CA ALA A 85 -8.96 -0.17 9.10
C ALA A 85 -9.68 -1.31 8.36
N ARG A 86 -9.85 -1.15 7.05
CA ARG A 86 -10.42 -2.14 6.15
C ARG A 86 -9.38 -2.78 5.23
N GLU A 87 -8.21 -2.19 5.16
CA GLU A 87 -7.07 -2.70 4.39
C GLU A 87 -5.80 -2.47 5.19
N LEU A 88 -4.85 -3.40 5.09
CA LEU A 88 -3.54 -3.33 5.73
C LEU A 88 -2.45 -3.40 4.67
N ASP A 89 -1.58 -2.38 4.62
CA ASP A 89 -0.39 -2.34 3.77
C ASP A 89 0.83 -2.71 4.63
N MET A 90 1.15 -4.01 4.72
CA MET A 90 2.28 -4.46 5.54
C MET A 90 3.58 -4.48 4.75
N VAL A 91 4.68 -4.06 5.37
CA VAL A 91 6.00 -4.19 4.77
C VAL A 91 6.54 -5.61 4.99
N MET A 92 6.94 -6.26 3.90
CA MET A 92 7.63 -7.55 3.94
C MET A 92 8.96 -7.41 4.70
N ASN A 93 9.37 -8.45 5.38
CA ASN A 93 10.73 -8.53 5.92
C ASN A 93 11.71 -8.75 4.75
N TYR A 94 12.07 -7.67 4.06
CA TYR A 94 12.93 -7.76 2.88
C TYR A 94 14.37 -8.15 3.23
N SER A 95 14.83 -7.98 4.47
CA SER A 95 16.11 -8.52 4.92
C SER A 95 16.09 -10.05 4.97
N ALA A 96 15.00 -10.66 5.48
CA ALA A 96 14.81 -12.11 5.45
C ALA A 96 14.71 -12.62 4.00
N ALA A 97 13.93 -11.93 3.15
CA ALA A 97 13.80 -12.28 1.73
C ALA A 97 15.14 -12.25 1.00
N ARG A 98 15.98 -11.22 1.21
CA ARG A 98 17.33 -11.10 0.65
C ARG A 98 18.28 -12.18 1.14
N SER A 99 18.04 -12.71 2.33
CA SER A 99 18.79 -13.83 2.91
C SER A 99 18.27 -15.20 2.47
N GLY A 100 17.20 -15.26 1.66
CA GLY A 100 16.57 -16.50 1.24
C GLY A 100 15.67 -17.15 2.30
N ASP A 101 15.43 -16.49 3.44
CA ASP A 101 14.55 -16.98 4.51
C ASP A 101 13.09 -16.67 4.19
N TRP A 102 12.58 -17.32 3.15
CA TRP A 102 11.20 -17.19 2.69
C TRP A 102 10.17 -17.77 3.66
N ASP A 103 10.58 -18.69 4.51
CA ASP A 103 9.72 -19.26 5.55
C ASP A 103 9.37 -18.22 6.61
N THR A 104 10.32 -17.39 7.00
CA THR A 104 10.06 -16.24 7.89
C THR A 104 9.13 -15.23 7.22
N VAL A 105 9.37 -14.87 5.96
CA VAL A 105 8.52 -13.96 5.19
C VAL A 105 7.08 -14.49 5.13
N LYS A 106 6.90 -15.75 4.73
CA LYS A 106 5.60 -16.41 4.65
C LYS A 106 4.85 -16.40 5.98
N ARG A 107 5.52 -16.80 7.05
CA ARG A 107 4.95 -16.86 8.41
C ARG A 107 4.49 -15.49 8.90
N GLU A 108 5.26 -14.43 8.63
CA GLU A 108 4.88 -13.07 9.01
C GLU A 108 3.65 -12.56 8.23
N ILE A 109 3.57 -12.86 6.93
CA ILE A 109 2.40 -12.53 6.10
C ILE A 109 1.17 -13.28 6.58
N GLN A 110 1.27 -14.60 6.77
CA GLN A 110 0.17 -15.43 7.27
C GLN A 110 -0.36 -14.95 8.62
N ALA A 111 0.52 -14.48 9.49
CA ALA A 111 0.15 -13.98 10.81
C ALA A 111 -0.73 -12.72 10.73
N VAL A 112 -0.51 -11.85 9.73
CA VAL A 112 -1.35 -10.66 9.49
C VAL A 112 -2.64 -11.04 8.76
N VAL A 113 -2.56 -11.88 7.73
CA VAL A 113 -3.73 -12.39 6.98
C VAL A 113 -4.74 -13.06 7.90
N SER A 114 -4.25 -13.90 8.84
CA SER A 114 -5.11 -14.61 9.81
C SER A 114 -5.88 -13.68 10.76
N LEU A 115 -5.42 -12.45 10.97
CA LEU A 115 -6.12 -11.42 11.75
C LEU A 115 -7.08 -10.61 10.89
N ALA A 116 -6.70 -10.31 9.64
CA ALA A 116 -7.42 -9.41 8.76
C ALA A 116 -8.66 -10.08 8.13
N HIS A 117 -8.52 -11.26 7.53
CA HIS A 117 -9.58 -11.92 6.77
C HIS A 117 -10.85 -12.22 7.60
N PRO A 118 -10.78 -12.73 8.86
CA PRO A 118 -11.98 -12.92 9.68
C PRO A 118 -12.74 -11.63 9.98
N ARG A 119 -12.06 -10.46 9.85
CA ARG A 119 -12.65 -9.13 10.04
C ARG A 119 -13.07 -8.46 8.73
N GLY A 120 -12.98 -9.19 7.61
CA GLY A 120 -13.33 -8.69 6.27
C GLY A 120 -12.37 -7.64 5.73
N ALA A 121 -11.13 -7.60 6.24
CA ALA A 121 -10.11 -6.67 5.79
C ALA A 121 -9.12 -7.34 4.82
N LEU A 122 -8.58 -6.56 3.86
CA LEU A 122 -7.61 -7.03 2.87
C LEU A 122 -6.18 -6.77 3.35
N VAL A 123 -5.24 -7.61 2.87
CA VAL A 123 -3.81 -7.47 3.15
C VAL A 123 -3.03 -7.24 1.86
N LYS A 124 -2.24 -6.15 1.83
CA LYS A 124 -1.31 -5.83 0.76
C LYS A 124 0.13 -5.94 1.30
N VAL A 125 1.00 -6.64 0.60
CA VAL A 125 2.38 -6.86 1.00
C VAL A 125 3.32 -5.97 0.20
N ILE A 126 4.00 -5.04 0.87
CA ILE A 126 4.97 -4.12 0.27
C ILE A 126 6.32 -4.83 0.20
N PHE A 127 6.86 -4.93 -1.01
CA PHE A 127 8.13 -5.61 -1.25
C PHE A 127 9.34 -4.71 -1.02
N GLU A 128 9.20 -3.40 -1.29
CA GLU A 128 10.31 -2.48 -1.50
C GLU A 128 11.19 -2.94 -2.65
N THR A 129 10.64 -2.91 -3.84
CA THR A 129 11.22 -3.56 -5.04
C THR A 129 12.62 -3.06 -5.41
N SER A 130 13.02 -1.86 -4.95
CA SER A 130 14.39 -1.35 -5.10
C SER A 130 15.44 -2.21 -4.38
N GLU A 131 15.04 -3.01 -3.40
CA GLU A 131 15.92 -3.89 -2.61
C GLU A 131 15.99 -5.32 -3.17
N HIS A 132 15.32 -5.60 -4.28
CA HIS A 132 15.15 -6.95 -4.81
C HIS A 132 15.61 -7.09 -6.26
N THR A 133 16.07 -8.29 -6.61
CA THR A 133 16.21 -8.72 -8.01
C THR A 133 14.84 -9.14 -8.57
N GLU A 134 14.71 -9.22 -9.90
CA GLU A 134 13.49 -9.70 -10.53
C GLU A 134 13.10 -11.12 -10.06
N GLU A 135 14.08 -12.02 -9.92
CA GLU A 135 13.87 -13.38 -9.40
C GLU A 135 13.28 -13.35 -7.98
N SER A 136 13.84 -12.50 -7.11
CA SER A 136 13.36 -12.30 -5.73
C SER A 136 11.93 -11.73 -5.72
N ILE A 137 11.61 -10.79 -6.63
CA ILE A 137 10.24 -10.25 -6.78
C ILE A 137 9.28 -11.38 -7.17
N ARG A 138 9.60 -12.18 -8.18
CA ARG A 138 8.77 -13.31 -8.62
C ARG A 138 8.57 -14.34 -7.49
N LYS A 139 9.63 -14.68 -6.77
CA LYS A 139 9.55 -15.57 -5.61
C LYS A 139 8.65 -15.00 -4.52
N GLY A 140 8.78 -13.71 -4.20
CA GLY A 140 7.94 -13.01 -3.22
C GLY A 140 6.46 -13.05 -3.59
N VAL A 141 6.11 -12.93 -4.89
CA VAL A 141 4.71 -13.04 -5.36
C VAL A 141 4.14 -14.43 -5.03
N GLU A 142 4.88 -15.52 -5.31
CA GLU A 142 4.43 -16.88 -4.95
C GLU A 142 4.25 -17.04 -3.43
N ILE A 143 5.17 -16.54 -2.65
CA ILE A 143 5.09 -16.57 -1.17
C ILE A 143 3.83 -15.83 -0.68
N CYS A 144 3.50 -14.68 -1.28
CA CYS A 144 2.28 -13.93 -0.94
C CYS A 144 1.01 -14.70 -1.30
N ILE A 145 0.98 -15.37 -2.46
CA ILE A 145 -0.13 -16.24 -2.88
C ILE A 145 -0.30 -17.41 -1.90
N GLU A 146 0.79 -18.10 -1.56
CA GLU A 146 0.78 -19.21 -0.62
C GLU A 146 0.37 -18.78 0.80
N ALA A 147 0.70 -17.53 1.20
CA ALA A 147 0.34 -16.97 2.48
C ALA A 147 -1.10 -16.43 2.53
N GLY A 148 -1.79 -16.33 1.39
CA GLY A 148 -3.16 -15.86 1.28
C GLY A 148 -3.32 -14.34 1.28
N ALA A 149 -2.28 -13.57 0.92
CA ALA A 149 -2.40 -12.13 0.76
C ALA A 149 -3.28 -11.76 -0.45
N ASP A 150 -3.90 -10.57 -0.42
CA ASP A 150 -4.80 -10.10 -1.48
C ASP A 150 -4.06 -9.29 -2.54
N PHE A 151 -2.99 -8.59 -2.14
CA PHE A 151 -2.18 -7.76 -3.02
C PHE A 151 -0.68 -7.93 -2.76
N VAL A 152 0.10 -7.79 -3.83
CA VAL A 152 1.52 -7.43 -3.77
C VAL A 152 1.66 -5.96 -4.15
N LYS A 153 2.50 -5.21 -3.43
CA LYS A 153 2.72 -3.77 -3.62
C LYS A 153 4.21 -3.51 -3.86
N THR A 154 4.53 -2.62 -4.79
CA THR A 154 5.93 -2.38 -5.16
C THR A 154 6.75 -1.77 -4.04
N SER A 155 6.36 -0.60 -3.52
CA SER A 155 7.27 0.25 -2.73
C SER A 155 6.56 0.98 -1.60
N THR A 156 7.35 1.38 -0.59
CA THR A 156 6.87 2.25 0.50
C THR A 156 6.75 3.70 0.05
N GLY A 157 7.61 4.14 -0.87
CA GLY A 157 7.81 5.53 -1.25
C GLY A 157 8.90 6.25 -0.42
N PHE A 158 9.50 5.56 0.56
CA PHE A 158 10.56 6.09 1.45
C PHE A 158 11.96 5.58 1.09
N SER A 159 12.09 4.72 0.08
CA SER A 159 13.37 4.24 -0.43
C SER A 159 13.81 5.02 -1.69
N SER A 160 14.95 4.63 -2.25
CA SER A 160 15.60 5.33 -3.37
C SER A 160 14.80 5.33 -4.67
N LYS A 161 13.93 4.32 -4.87
CA LYS A 161 13.12 4.16 -6.08
C LYS A 161 11.69 3.74 -5.70
N GLY A 162 10.72 4.23 -6.48
CA GLY A 162 9.33 3.79 -6.41
C GLY A 162 9.01 2.66 -7.40
N ALA A 163 7.75 2.62 -7.87
CA ALA A 163 7.32 1.69 -8.89
C ALA A 163 8.09 1.90 -10.20
N THR A 164 8.49 0.79 -10.83
CA THR A 164 9.04 0.77 -12.18
C THR A 164 8.22 -0.16 -13.07
N VAL A 165 8.26 0.07 -14.39
CA VAL A 165 7.56 -0.78 -15.37
C VAL A 165 8.05 -2.23 -15.25
N GLU A 166 9.35 -2.43 -15.08
CA GLU A 166 9.97 -3.74 -14.99
C GLU A 166 9.48 -4.51 -13.74
N ALA A 167 9.49 -3.85 -12.57
CA ALA A 167 9.03 -4.48 -11.33
C ALA A 167 7.53 -4.81 -11.38
N VAL A 168 6.71 -3.89 -11.92
CA VAL A 168 5.26 -4.11 -12.08
C VAL A 168 5.00 -5.23 -13.08
N SER A 169 5.71 -5.30 -14.21
CA SER A 169 5.60 -6.39 -15.18
C SER A 169 5.94 -7.74 -14.53
N ALA A 170 7.07 -7.81 -13.81
CA ALA A 170 7.48 -9.03 -13.13
C ALA A 170 6.43 -9.51 -12.12
N MET A 171 5.82 -8.57 -11.37
CA MET A 171 4.73 -8.89 -10.43
C MET A 171 3.47 -9.39 -11.15
N LEU A 172 3.03 -8.70 -12.20
CA LEU A 172 1.83 -9.07 -12.97
C LEU A 172 1.99 -10.42 -13.67
N ASP A 173 3.15 -10.63 -14.32
CA ASP A 173 3.48 -11.89 -15.00
C ASP A 173 3.46 -13.08 -14.02
N GLN A 174 4.03 -12.89 -12.83
CA GLN A 174 4.07 -13.95 -11.83
C GLN A 174 2.71 -14.13 -11.14
N ALA A 175 1.97 -13.05 -10.93
CA ALA A 175 0.65 -13.09 -10.31
C ALA A 175 -0.36 -13.90 -11.12
N GLN A 176 -0.35 -13.77 -12.46
CA GLN A 176 -1.27 -14.45 -13.37
C GLN A 176 -2.75 -14.39 -12.94
N GLY A 177 -3.16 -13.27 -12.34
CA GLY A 177 -4.50 -13.06 -11.81
C GLY A 177 -4.82 -13.75 -10.46
N ARG A 178 -3.88 -14.52 -9.88
CA ARG A 178 -4.04 -15.20 -8.59
C ARG A 178 -3.96 -14.25 -7.38
N ILE A 179 -3.29 -13.12 -7.56
CA ILE A 179 -3.14 -12.05 -6.57
C ILE A 179 -3.14 -10.71 -7.31
N GLN A 180 -3.63 -9.66 -6.66
CA GLN A 180 -3.69 -8.33 -7.28
C GLN A 180 -2.36 -7.58 -7.09
N VAL A 181 -2.09 -6.60 -7.98
CA VAL A 181 -0.88 -5.77 -7.93
C VAL A 181 -1.24 -4.33 -7.65
N LYS A 182 -0.48 -3.68 -6.75
CA LYS A 182 -0.51 -2.26 -6.45
C LYS A 182 0.84 -1.63 -6.82
N ALA A 183 0.82 -0.61 -7.68
CA ALA A 183 1.99 0.22 -7.95
C ALA A 183 2.02 1.42 -7.00
N SER A 184 3.17 1.74 -6.42
CA SER A 184 3.32 2.87 -5.49
C SER A 184 4.73 3.45 -5.46
N GLY A 185 4.81 4.75 -5.15
CA GLY A 185 6.06 5.52 -5.15
C GLY A 185 6.41 6.05 -6.54
N GLY A 186 6.70 7.34 -6.63
CA GLY A 186 7.16 7.98 -7.87
C GLY A 186 6.09 8.24 -8.94
N ILE A 187 4.82 7.96 -8.68
CA ILE A 187 3.71 8.23 -9.62
C ILE A 187 3.22 9.66 -9.37
N ARG A 188 3.47 10.57 -10.32
CA ARG A 188 3.31 12.01 -10.09
C ARG A 188 2.26 12.69 -10.95
N ASP A 189 1.80 12.05 -12.00
CA ASP A 189 0.86 12.60 -12.98
C ASP A 189 -0.16 11.56 -13.46
N TYR A 190 -1.14 12.04 -14.21
CA TYR A 190 -2.19 11.19 -14.79
C TYR A 190 -1.62 10.16 -15.78
N ALA A 191 -0.61 10.54 -16.57
CA ALA A 191 -0.04 9.65 -17.60
C ALA A 191 0.67 8.45 -16.97
N GLY A 192 1.49 8.70 -15.92
CA GLY A 192 2.15 7.64 -15.15
C GLY A 192 1.16 6.75 -14.42
N ALA A 193 0.13 7.32 -13.83
CA ALA A 193 -0.94 6.56 -13.18
C ALA A 193 -1.70 5.68 -14.19
N LYS A 194 -2.07 6.26 -15.34
CA LYS A 194 -2.77 5.55 -16.42
C LYS A 194 -1.93 4.41 -16.99
N LEU A 195 -0.63 4.62 -17.16
CA LEU A 195 0.30 3.58 -17.63
C LEU A 195 0.19 2.31 -16.78
N TYR A 196 0.31 2.43 -15.45
CA TYR A 196 0.22 1.26 -14.57
C TYR A 196 -1.17 0.63 -14.56
N VAL A 197 -2.24 1.43 -14.64
CA VAL A 197 -3.60 0.88 -14.74
C VAL A 197 -3.78 0.11 -16.05
N ASP A 198 -3.29 0.64 -17.18
CA ASP A 198 -3.36 -0.04 -18.48
C ASP A 198 -2.53 -1.34 -18.49
N MET A 199 -1.44 -1.42 -17.73
CA MET A 199 -0.70 -2.67 -17.49
C MET A 199 -1.50 -3.71 -16.71
N GLY A 200 -2.52 -3.31 -15.96
CA GLY A 200 -3.40 -4.23 -15.24
C GLY A 200 -3.37 -4.12 -13.72
N VAL A 201 -2.63 -3.16 -13.12
CA VAL A 201 -2.66 -2.97 -11.67
C VAL A 201 -4.06 -2.59 -11.21
N LYS A 202 -4.41 -2.99 -9.99
CA LYS A 202 -5.73 -2.73 -9.39
C LYS A 202 -5.74 -1.58 -8.39
N ARG A 203 -4.56 -1.11 -7.98
CA ARG A 203 -4.39 0.01 -7.06
C ARG A 203 -3.13 0.81 -7.37
N LEU A 204 -3.18 2.08 -7.00
CA LEU A 204 -2.08 3.04 -7.09
C LEU A 204 -1.86 3.66 -5.70
N GLY A 205 -0.63 3.68 -5.22
CA GLY A 205 -0.28 4.44 -4.02
C GLY A 205 0.25 5.81 -4.42
N ILE A 206 -0.51 6.85 -4.11
CA ILE A 206 -0.19 8.25 -4.44
C ILE A 206 -0.10 9.05 -3.15
N GLY A 207 0.98 9.82 -2.96
CA GLY A 207 1.08 10.78 -1.86
C GLY A 207 -0.09 11.77 -1.88
N PHE A 208 -0.58 12.14 -0.70
CA PHE A 208 -1.78 12.98 -0.57
C PHE A 208 -1.67 14.31 -1.34
N SER A 209 -0.49 14.92 -1.37
CA SER A 209 -0.22 16.16 -2.10
C SER A 209 -0.34 16.01 -3.64
N GLY A 210 -0.10 14.80 -4.17
CA GLY A 210 -0.12 14.53 -5.60
C GLY A 210 -1.45 13.98 -6.13
N SER A 211 -2.36 13.55 -5.26
CA SER A 211 -3.58 12.86 -5.71
C SER A 211 -4.49 13.75 -6.57
N ALA A 212 -4.59 15.04 -6.28
CA ALA A 212 -5.38 15.98 -7.08
C ALA A 212 -4.83 16.07 -8.51
N VAL A 213 -3.51 16.27 -8.67
CA VAL A 213 -2.81 16.32 -9.96
C VAL A 213 -3.04 15.05 -10.77
N VAL A 214 -2.91 13.88 -10.12
CA VAL A 214 -3.14 12.59 -10.78
C VAL A 214 -4.61 12.43 -11.19
N CYS A 215 -5.56 12.93 -10.41
CA CYS A 215 -6.99 12.82 -10.72
C CYS A 215 -7.44 13.74 -11.86
N THR A 216 -6.95 14.98 -11.89
CA THR A 216 -7.39 16.03 -12.82
C THR A 216 -6.52 16.12 -14.08
N GLY A 217 -5.26 15.70 -13.97
CA GLY A 217 -4.25 15.92 -15.01
C GLY A 217 -3.73 17.36 -15.06
N GLU A 218 -4.10 18.19 -14.08
CA GLU A 218 -3.73 19.62 -14.00
C GLU A 218 -2.83 19.87 -12.79
N GLY A 219 -1.82 20.74 -12.96
CA GLY A 219 -0.86 21.12 -11.92
C GLY A 219 0.45 20.35 -11.95
N GLU A 220 1.38 20.74 -11.08
CA GLU A 220 2.67 20.09 -10.88
C GLU A 220 2.71 19.40 -9.52
N ASN A 221 3.20 18.17 -9.50
CA ASN A 221 3.49 17.45 -8.26
C ASN A 221 5.00 17.36 -8.08
N SER A 222 5.56 18.23 -7.25
CA SER A 222 6.99 18.33 -6.97
C SER A 222 7.43 17.56 -5.72
N GLU A 223 6.50 17.06 -4.89
CA GLU A 223 6.83 16.43 -3.62
C GLU A 223 6.99 14.90 -3.76
N ASN A 224 8.07 14.39 -3.17
CA ASN A 224 8.13 12.99 -2.71
C ASN A 224 7.35 12.91 -1.39
N TYR A 225 6.87 11.75 -0.99
CA TYR A 225 6.17 11.50 0.28
C TYR A 225 6.67 12.33 1.44
#